data_9964133ca833a9ca1cc157f00d4f51e1
#
_entry.id   9964133ca833a9ca1cc157f00d4f51e1
#
_cell.length_a   1.000
_cell.length_b   1.000
_cell.length_c   1.000
_cell.angle_alpha   90.00
_cell.angle_beta   90.00
_cell.angle_gamma   90.00
#
_symmetry.space_group_name_H-M   'P 1'
#
loop_
_entity.id
_entity.type
_entity.pdbx_description
1 polymer ?
#
loop_
_entity_poly.entity_id
_entity_poly.type
_entity_poly.pdbx_seq_one_letter_code
_entity_poly.pdbx_strand_id
1 'polypeptide(L)'
;GLQRAESELGVQIKEVEAGADETTETRSERLRLLASEGYNPVIAVGFMYSEAVAAVAVEFPETSFAIVDSVVDGANVGSLIFAAEQGSYLTGVIAASASKSGKIGFIGGQEIPLIKAFEAGYIQGAKSVNPDIKVTSKYMGPAGDNNAWNAPDKAKTATAAMIQSGVDVAYAAAGGSGLGMFQALLAAGGADKGLWGIGVDSDQYNVPSYADVKSVILTSMLKRVDVAVFGVIKGVVDGTPLVGVQNFDLTRDGVGYATSNSAVSDYKAAADAAAAKIKSGEVKVAAE
;
A
#
# COMPACT_ATOMS: atom_id res chain seq x y z
N GLY A 1 4.72 -2.89 -13.32
CA GLY A 1 4.22 -4.21 -13.78
C GLY A 1 3.97 -4.22 -15.26
N LEU A 2 3.11 -3.33 -15.79
CA LEU A 2 2.78 -3.24 -17.22
C LEU A 2 4.01 -2.99 -18.09
N GLN A 3 4.75 -1.92 -17.83
CA GLN A 3 5.97 -1.55 -18.60
C GLN A 3 7.02 -2.67 -18.57
N ARG A 4 7.15 -3.36 -17.44
CA ARG A 4 8.03 -4.53 -17.34
C ARG A 4 7.54 -5.67 -18.23
N ALA A 5 6.23 -5.94 -18.26
CA ALA A 5 5.65 -6.97 -19.11
C ALA A 5 5.81 -6.63 -20.61
N GLU A 6 5.61 -5.37 -21.00
CA GLU A 6 5.87 -4.90 -22.37
C GLU A 6 7.32 -5.15 -22.77
N SER A 7 8.29 -4.77 -21.92
CA SER A 7 9.73 -4.88 -22.23
C SER A 7 10.25 -6.32 -22.21
N GLU A 8 9.80 -7.17 -21.26
CA GLU A 8 10.33 -8.52 -21.08
C GLU A 8 9.53 -9.59 -21.84
N LEU A 9 8.22 -9.39 -22.05
CA LEU A 9 7.33 -10.38 -22.66
C LEU A 9 6.86 -9.97 -24.06
N GLY A 10 7.11 -8.73 -24.48
CA GLY A 10 6.72 -8.21 -25.81
C GLY A 10 5.22 -8.04 -25.99
N VAL A 11 4.46 -7.90 -24.89
CA VAL A 11 3.01 -7.72 -24.92
C VAL A 11 2.63 -6.26 -25.16
N GLN A 12 1.45 -6.01 -25.75
CA GLN A 12 0.88 -4.67 -25.82
C GLN A 12 0.17 -4.35 -24.52
N ILE A 13 0.36 -3.14 -24.02
CA ILE A 13 -0.24 -2.67 -22.77
C ILE A 13 -1.16 -1.49 -23.01
N LYS A 14 -2.18 -1.36 -22.15
CA LYS A 14 -3.06 -0.19 -22.06
C LYS A 14 -3.34 0.12 -20.60
N GLU A 15 -3.12 1.35 -20.21
CA GLU A 15 -3.45 1.85 -18.88
C GLU A 15 -4.59 2.85 -18.99
N VAL A 16 -5.57 2.73 -18.10
CA VAL A 16 -6.73 3.62 -18.05
C VAL A 16 -6.93 4.02 -16.59
N GLU A 17 -6.71 5.31 -16.31
CA GLU A 17 -6.90 5.85 -14.97
C GLU A 17 -8.38 5.96 -14.59
N ALA A 18 -8.67 5.67 -13.32
CA ALA A 18 -9.99 5.85 -12.73
C ALA A 18 -10.23 7.33 -12.39
N GLY A 19 -11.46 7.81 -12.63
CA GLY A 19 -11.88 9.12 -12.16
C GLY A 19 -12.21 9.13 -10.66
N ALA A 20 -12.21 10.32 -10.04
CA ALA A 20 -12.43 10.45 -8.60
C ALA A 20 -13.85 10.02 -8.15
N ASP A 21 -14.88 10.29 -8.99
CA ASP A 21 -16.30 10.09 -8.65
C ASP A 21 -16.97 8.99 -9.50
N GLU A 22 -16.25 7.90 -9.75
CA GLU A 22 -16.77 6.82 -10.58
C GLU A 22 -17.81 5.97 -9.88
N THR A 23 -18.86 5.64 -10.62
CA THR A 23 -19.87 4.66 -10.22
C THR A 23 -19.41 3.23 -10.55
N THR A 24 -20.05 2.22 -9.96
CA THR A 24 -19.84 0.81 -10.33
C THR A 24 -20.10 0.58 -11.82
N GLU A 25 -21.11 1.24 -12.40
CA GLU A 25 -21.41 1.12 -13.84
C GLU A 25 -20.26 1.65 -14.70
N THR A 26 -19.74 2.84 -14.42
CA THR A 26 -18.60 3.41 -15.15
C THR A 26 -17.36 2.49 -15.09
N ARG A 27 -17.11 1.87 -13.93
CA ARG A 27 -16.05 0.87 -13.78
C ARG A 27 -16.31 -0.37 -14.62
N SER A 28 -17.56 -0.86 -14.64
CA SER A 28 -17.97 -2.02 -15.43
C SER A 28 -17.82 -1.76 -16.93
N GLU A 29 -18.25 -0.58 -17.41
CA GLU A 29 -18.09 -0.16 -18.81
C GLU A 29 -16.62 -0.14 -19.24
N ARG A 30 -15.73 0.36 -18.39
CA ARG A 30 -14.29 0.38 -18.65
C ARG A 30 -13.71 -1.03 -18.78
N LEU A 31 -14.09 -1.96 -17.90
CA LEU A 31 -13.65 -3.35 -17.96
C LEU A 31 -14.18 -4.04 -19.23
N ARG A 32 -15.47 -3.84 -19.57
CA ARG A 32 -16.08 -4.37 -20.81
C ARG A 32 -15.36 -3.86 -22.05
N LEU A 33 -15.03 -2.56 -22.07
CA LEU A 33 -14.30 -1.97 -23.20
C LEU A 33 -12.96 -2.65 -23.40
N LEU A 34 -12.14 -2.78 -22.33
CA LEU A 34 -10.84 -3.43 -22.43
C LEU A 34 -10.95 -4.90 -22.88
N ALA A 35 -11.89 -5.65 -22.30
CA ALA A 35 -12.12 -7.04 -22.69
C ALA A 35 -12.60 -7.17 -24.16
N SER A 36 -13.51 -6.29 -24.60
CA SER A 36 -14.02 -6.29 -25.99
C SER A 36 -12.99 -5.85 -27.03
N GLU A 37 -12.00 -5.03 -26.62
CA GLU A 37 -10.82 -4.68 -27.43
C GLU A 37 -9.79 -5.83 -27.51
N GLY A 38 -10.01 -6.92 -26.80
CA GLY A 38 -9.15 -8.12 -26.81
C GLY A 38 -7.97 -8.08 -25.82
N TYR A 39 -7.98 -7.15 -24.87
CA TYR A 39 -6.97 -7.17 -23.80
C TYR A 39 -7.19 -8.37 -22.88
N ASN A 40 -6.13 -9.16 -22.70
CA ASN A 40 -6.09 -10.32 -21.84
C ASN A 40 -4.70 -10.46 -21.21
N PRO A 41 -4.52 -10.34 -19.87
CA PRO A 41 -5.57 -10.13 -18.87
C PRO A 41 -6.08 -8.68 -18.79
N VAL A 42 -7.26 -8.50 -18.15
CA VAL A 42 -7.77 -7.19 -17.70
C VAL A 42 -7.59 -7.12 -16.18
N ILE A 43 -6.84 -6.12 -15.71
CA ILE A 43 -6.43 -6.01 -14.30
C ILE A 43 -7.03 -4.74 -13.70
N ALA A 44 -7.84 -4.90 -12.64
CA ALA A 44 -8.41 -3.82 -11.86
C ALA A 44 -7.59 -3.58 -10.59
N VAL A 45 -7.24 -2.32 -10.32
CA VAL A 45 -6.47 -1.95 -9.12
C VAL A 45 -7.37 -1.23 -8.12
N GLY A 46 -7.60 -1.86 -6.97
CA GLY A 46 -8.37 -1.32 -5.87
C GLY A 46 -9.70 -2.04 -5.63
N PHE A 47 -10.05 -2.20 -4.36
CA PHE A 47 -11.23 -2.94 -3.88
C PHE A 47 -12.57 -2.39 -4.41
N MET A 48 -12.62 -1.13 -4.79
CA MET A 48 -13.83 -0.50 -5.35
C MET A 48 -14.27 -1.08 -6.69
N TYR A 49 -13.42 -1.88 -7.36
CA TYR A 49 -13.75 -2.60 -8.58
C TYR A 49 -14.42 -3.96 -8.35
N SER A 50 -14.60 -4.42 -7.11
CA SER A 50 -15.07 -5.78 -6.79
C SER A 50 -16.35 -6.15 -7.50
N GLU A 51 -17.39 -5.29 -7.39
CA GLU A 51 -18.69 -5.53 -8.04
C GLU A 51 -18.57 -5.52 -9.57
N ALA A 52 -17.79 -4.60 -10.11
CA ALA A 52 -17.58 -4.48 -11.55
C ALA A 52 -16.84 -5.70 -12.12
N VAL A 53 -15.79 -6.19 -11.44
CA VAL A 53 -15.06 -7.39 -11.86
C VAL A 53 -15.97 -8.61 -11.78
N ALA A 54 -16.73 -8.77 -10.69
CA ALA A 54 -17.66 -9.89 -10.53
C ALA A 54 -18.71 -9.93 -11.64
N ALA A 55 -19.26 -8.78 -12.03
CA ALA A 55 -20.25 -8.68 -13.10
C ALA A 55 -19.65 -8.95 -14.47
N VAL A 56 -18.51 -8.31 -14.80
CA VAL A 56 -17.95 -8.33 -16.17
C VAL A 56 -17.22 -9.64 -16.46
N ALA A 57 -16.57 -10.28 -15.48
CA ALA A 57 -15.85 -11.53 -15.70
C ALA A 57 -16.75 -12.67 -16.23
N VAL A 58 -18.02 -12.69 -15.83
CA VAL A 58 -19.00 -13.67 -16.33
C VAL A 58 -19.40 -13.42 -17.80
N GLU A 59 -19.35 -12.16 -18.23
CA GLU A 59 -19.68 -11.77 -19.61
C GLU A 59 -18.55 -12.17 -20.60
N PHE A 60 -17.32 -12.29 -20.11
CA PHE A 60 -16.12 -12.60 -20.89
C PHE A 60 -15.37 -13.82 -20.34
N PRO A 61 -15.92 -15.06 -20.43
CA PRO A 61 -15.36 -16.24 -19.79
C PRO A 61 -13.97 -16.64 -20.31
N GLU A 62 -13.59 -16.23 -21.52
CA GLU A 62 -12.29 -16.52 -22.12
C GLU A 62 -11.22 -15.45 -21.77
N THR A 63 -11.62 -14.33 -21.15
CA THR A 63 -10.70 -13.28 -20.70
C THR A 63 -10.33 -13.53 -19.23
N SER A 64 -9.04 -13.50 -18.93
CA SER A 64 -8.56 -13.54 -17.55
C SER A 64 -8.71 -12.16 -16.91
N PHE A 65 -9.29 -12.10 -15.73
CA PHE A 65 -9.39 -10.90 -14.93
C PHE A 65 -8.52 -11.02 -13.69
N ALA A 66 -8.05 -9.89 -13.19
CA ALA A 66 -7.45 -9.84 -11.85
C ALA A 66 -7.90 -8.58 -11.10
N ILE A 67 -7.97 -8.69 -9.79
CA ILE A 67 -8.29 -7.56 -8.91
C ILE A 67 -7.27 -7.45 -7.77
N VAL A 68 -6.82 -6.22 -7.51
CA VAL A 68 -5.95 -5.89 -6.37
C VAL A 68 -6.79 -5.45 -5.18
N ASP A 69 -6.47 -5.93 -3.99
CA ASP A 69 -7.06 -5.56 -2.70
C ASP A 69 -8.52 -6.00 -2.49
N SER A 70 -8.97 -7.00 -3.22
CA SER A 70 -10.27 -7.61 -2.96
C SER A 70 -10.30 -9.07 -3.38
N VAL A 71 -11.22 -9.82 -2.80
CA VAL A 71 -11.53 -11.19 -3.19
C VAL A 71 -12.81 -11.18 -4.01
N VAL A 72 -12.73 -11.70 -5.22
CA VAL A 72 -13.85 -11.88 -6.14
C VAL A 72 -13.83 -13.32 -6.64
N ASP A 73 -14.93 -14.03 -6.44
CA ASP A 73 -15.09 -15.39 -6.94
C ASP A 73 -15.36 -15.40 -8.45
N GLY A 74 -14.68 -16.24 -9.18
CA GLY A 74 -14.86 -16.41 -10.62
C GLY A 74 -13.87 -17.42 -11.20
N ALA A 75 -14.30 -18.18 -12.19
CA ALA A 75 -13.46 -19.20 -12.83
C ALA A 75 -12.27 -18.62 -13.60
N ASN A 76 -12.35 -17.34 -13.96
CA ASN A 76 -11.35 -16.57 -14.72
C ASN A 76 -10.84 -15.33 -13.95
N VAL A 77 -11.02 -15.30 -12.61
CA VAL A 77 -10.63 -14.14 -11.78
C VAL A 77 -9.52 -14.51 -10.82
N GLY A 78 -8.41 -13.76 -10.85
CA GLY A 78 -7.33 -13.77 -9.85
C GLY A 78 -7.51 -12.65 -8.84
N SER A 79 -7.58 -12.99 -7.54
CA SER A 79 -7.71 -12.04 -6.43
C SER A 79 -6.35 -11.82 -5.78
N LEU A 80 -5.75 -10.64 -5.99
CA LEU A 80 -4.38 -10.33 -5.59
C LEU A 80 -4.41 -9.63 -4.22
N ILE A 81 -4.14 -10.39 -3.17
CA ILE A 81 -4.16 -9.93 -1.78
C ILE A 81 -2.73 -9.77 -1.27
N PHE A 82 -2.49 -8.70 -0.54
CA PHE A 82 -1.19 -8.39 0.01
C PHE A 82 -1.18 -8.48 1.54
N ALA A 83 -0.12 -9.08 2.09
CA ALA A 83 0.09 -9.16 3.53
C ALA A 83 0.55 -7.79 4.08
N ALA A 84 -0.37 -6.80 4.05
CA ALA A 84 -0.10 -5.42 4.43
C ALA A 84 0.42 -5.30 5.87
N GLU A 85 -0.07 -6.16 6.77
CA GLU A 85 0.38 -6.27 8.16
C GLU A 85 1.86 -6.64 8.26
N GLN A 86 2.37 -7.50 7.36
CA GLN A 86 3.78 -7.89 7.38
C GLN A 86 4.69 -6.75 6.94
N GLY A 87 4.36 -6.05 5.84
CA GLY A 87 5.11 -4.87 5.39
C GLY A 87 5.07 -3.74 6.42
N SER A 88 3.90 -3.50 7.01
CA SER A 88 3.71 -2.49 8.05
C SER A 88 4.42 -2.85 9.36
N TYR A 89 4.57 -4.13 9.68
CA TYR A 89 5.40 -4.57 10.80
C TYR A 89 6.84 -4.07 10.64
N LEU A 90 7.42 -4.19 9.46
CA LEU A 90 8.79 -3.73 9.19
C LEU A 90 8.91 -2.21 9.38
N THR A 91 7.92 -1.45 8.89
CA THR A 91 7.91 0.00 9.08
C THR A 91 7.65 0.39 10.54
N GLY A 92 6.92 -0.41 11.30
CA GLY A 92 6.76 -0.27 12.74
C GLY A 92 8.08 -0.45 13.50
N VAL A 93 8.88 -1.47 13.12
CA VAL A 93 10.24 -1.67 13.64
C VAL A 93 11.12 -0.46 13.34
N ILE A 94 11.10 0.05 12.11
CA ILE A 94 11.85 1.24 11.71
C ILE A 94 11.39 2.46 12.52
N ALA A 95 10.09 2.69 12.63
CA ALA A 95 9.53 3.84 13.35
C ALA A 95 9.94 3.85 14.83
N ALA A 96 9.82 2.71 15.50
CA ALA A 96 10.19 2.59 16.91
C ALA A 96 11.70 2.77 17.13
N SER A 97 12.52 2.28 16.20
CA SER A 97 13.98 2.44 16.25
C SER A 97 14.40 3.89 15.98
N ALA A 98 13.68 4.63 15.14
CA ALA A 98 13.96 6.03 14.80
C ALA A 98 13.39 7.01 15.84
N SER A 99 12.29 6.67 16.50
CA SER A 99 11.63 7.53 17.47
C SER A 99 12.51 7.79 18.70
N LYS A 100 12.67 9.05 19.04
CA LYS A 100 13.37 9.51 20.27
C LYS A 100 12.39 9.79 21.39
N SER A 101 11.15 10.13 21.05
CA SER A 101 10.10 10.46 22.02
C SER A 101 9.39 9.24 22.60
N GLY A 102 9.49 8.08 21.94
CA GLY A 102 8.67 6.91 22.23
C GLY A 102 7.20 7.09 21.85
N LYS A 103 6.88 8.08 21.00
CA LYS A 103 5.53 8.36 20.51
C LYS A 103 5.54 8.41 18.99
N ILE A 104 4.75 7.55 18.37
CA ILE A 104 4.61 7.46 16.92
C ILE A 104 3.15 7.62 16.49
N GLY A 105 2.95 7.98 15.22
CA GLY A 105 1.61 8.24 14.65
C GLY A 105 1.26 7.28 13.53
N PHE A 106 -0.03 7.04 13.35
CA PHE A 106 -0.60 6.37 12.18
C PHE A 106 -1.74 7.19 11.60
N ILE A 107 -1.70 7.41 10.29
CA ILE A 107 -2.75 8.06 9.50
C ILE A 107 -3.33 7.01 8.55
N GLY A 108 -4.57 6.59 8.80
CA GLY A 108 -5.30 5.70 7.90
C GLY A 108 -6.22 6.47 6.96
N GLY A 109 -6.46 5.97 5.76
CA GLY A 109 -7.49 6.48 4.86
C GLY A 109 -8.89 6.23 5.41
N GLN A 110 -9.63 5.29 4.84
CA GLN A 110 -10.90 4.83 5.40
C GLN A 110 -10.68 3.88 6.59
N GLU A 111 -11.57 3.93 7.58
CA GLU A 111 -11.59 2.97 8.69
C GLU A 111 -12.24 1.64 8.26
N ILE A 112 -11.47 0.83 7.52
CA ILE A 112 -11.89 -0.47 6.98
C ILE A 112 -10.89 -1.57 7.35
N PRO A 113 -11.27 -2.87 7.30
CA PRO A 113 -10.37 -3.98 7.65
C PRO A 113 -9.03 -3.94 6.91
N LEU A 114 -9.03 -3.61 5.60
CA LEU A 114 -7.81 -3.47 4.82
C LEU A 114 -6.82 -2.49 5.48
N ILE A 115 -7.27 -1.32 5.91
CA ILE A 115 -6.38 -0.30 6.50
C ILE A 115 -6.06 -0.62 7.98
N LYS A 116 -6.95 -1.32 8.67
CA LYS A 116 -6.67 -1.84 10.03
C LYS A 116 -5.52 -2.85 10.03
N ALA A 117 -5.38 -3.65 8.96
CA ALA A 117 -4.24 -4.55 8.82
C ALA A 117 -2.89 -3.81 8.75
N PHE A 118 -2.83 -2.66 8.05
CA PHE A 118 -1.62 -1.80 8.07
C PHE A 118 -1.34 -1.28 9.48
N GLU A 119 -2.35 -0.77 10.17
CA GLU A 119 -2.22 -0.26 11.54
C GLU A 119 -1.77 -1.35 12.51
N ALA A 120 -2.41 -2.52 12.47
CA ALA A 120 -2.11 -3.64 13.36
C ALA A 120 -0.66 -4.11 13.19
N GLY A 121 -0.21 -4.29 11.95
CA GLY A 121 1.18 -4.64 11.67
C GLY A 121 2.16 -3.58 12.19
N TYR A 122 1.90 -2.30 11.93
CA TYR A 122 2.72 -1.19 12.40
C TYR A 122 2.85 -1.16 13.92
N ILE A 123 1.74 -1.30 14.64
CA ILE A 123 1.73 -1.34 16.11
C ILE A 123 2.52 -2.55 16.63
N GLN A 124 2.31 -3.74 16.07
CA GLN A 124 3.01 -4.96 16.48
C GLN A 124 4.51 -4.84 16.25
N GLY A 125 4.93 -4.33 15.08
CA GLY A 125 6.33 -4.10 14.77
C GLY A 125 6.97 -3.09 15.70
N ALA A 126 6.31 -1.98 15.96
CA ALA A 126 6.80 -0.97 16.89
C ALA A 126 6.96 -1.50 18.33
N LYS A 127 5.97 -2.23 18.82
CA LYS A 127 5.99 -2.84 20.15
C LYS A 127 7.03 -3.96 20.30
N SER A 128 7.42 -4.61 19.22
CA SER A 128 8.49 -5.61 19.24
C SER A 128 9.87 -5.01 19.56
N VAL A 129 10.05 -3.71 19.27
CA VAL A 129 11.27 -2.94 19.56
C VAL A 129 11.16 -2.23 20.92
N ASN A 130 10.02 -1.58 21.15
CA ASN A 130 9.74 -0.85 22.39
C ASN A 130 8.32 -1.17 22.87
N PRO A 131 8.14 -2.06 23.87
CA PRO A 131 6.82 -2.44 24.37
C PRO A 131 5.98 -1.28 24.92
N ASP A 132 6.65 -0.21 25.39
CA ASP A 132 6.01 0.96 26.01
C ASP A 132 5.70 2.08 25.00
N ILE A 133 6.04 1.89 23.71
CA ILE A 133 5.82 2.89 22.68
C ILE A 133 4.34 3.28 22.58
N LYS A 134 4.08 4.57 22.45
CA LYS A 134 2.72 5.10 22.32
C LYS A 134 2.40 5.33 20.84
N VAL A 135 1.34 4.71 20.37
CA VAL A 135 0.85 4.90 18.99
C VAL A 135 -0.45 5.71 19.03
N THR A 136 -0.49 6.80 18.25
CA THR A 136 -1.68 7.62 18.07
C THR A 136 -2.18 7.43 16.65
N SER A 137 -3.39 6.90 16.49
CA SER A 137 -4.00 6.64 15.19
C SER A 137 -5.12 7.64 14.88
N LYS A 138 -5.21 8.03 13.60
CA LYS A 138 -6.32 8.82 13.04
C LYS A 138 -6.68 8.33 11.65
N TYR A 139 -7.97 8.19 11.39
CA TYR A 139 -8.50 7.88 10.06
C TYR A 139 -9.05 9.13 9.39
N MET A 140 -8.88 9.22 8.08
CA MET A 140 -9.34 10.37 7.31
C MET A 140 -10.84 10.31 7.02
N GLY A 141 -11.45 9.13 7.08
CA GLY A 141 -12.91 8.98 6.98
C GLY A 141 -13.38 7.62 7.45
N PRO A 142 -14.69 7.47 7.67
CA PRO A 142 -15.31 6.18 7.93
C PRO A 142 -15.31 5.30 6.67
N ALA A 143 -15.70 4.04 6.82
CA ALA A 143 -15.93 3.14 5.69
C ALA A 143 -16.93 3.77 4.68
N GLY A 144 -16.59 3.70 3.39
CA GLY A 144 -17.40 4.26 2.29
C GLY A 144 -17.16 5.74 2.00
N ASP A 145 -16.40 6.48 2.80
CA ASP A 145 -16.01 7.87 2.49
C ASP A 145 -14.81 7.91 1.55
N ASN A 146 -15.06 7.98 0.24
CA ASN A 146 -14.00 8.02 -0.77
C ASN A 146 -13.12 9.27 -0.70
N ASN A 147 -13.60 10.38 -0.08
CA ASN A 147 -12.80 11.58 0.12
C ASN A 147 -11.62 11.31 1.09
N ALA A 148 -11.73 10.28 1.93
CA ALA A 148 -10.67 9.89 2.85
C ALA A 148 -9.32 9.57 2.16
N TRP A 149 -9.35 9.24 0.86
CA TRP A 149 -8.15 8.94 0.07
C TRP A 149 -7.49 10.19 -0.53
N ASN A 150 -8.19 11.34 -0.53
CA ASN A 150 -7.70 12.59 -1.11
C ASN A 150 -8.04 13.81 -0.22
N ALA A 151 -7.70 13.73 1.05
CA ALA A 151 -7.91 14.77 2.06
C ALA A 151 -6.59 15.23 2.72
N PRO A 152 -5.62 15.76 1.97
CA PRO A 152 -4.29 16.11 2.51
C PRO A 152 -4.37 17.17 3.61
N ASP A 153 -5.27 18.15 3.54
CA ASP A 153 -5.43 19.17 4.58
C ASP A 153 -5.90 18.57 5.91
N LYS A 154 -6.78 17.56 5.86
CA LYS A 154 -7.22 16.84 7.05
C LYS A 154 -6.08 16.05 7.68
N ALA A 155 -5.30 15.34 6.87
CA ALA A 155 -4.14 14.60 7.32
C ALA A 155 -3.06 15.53 7.89
N LYS A 156 -2.83 16.71 7.26
CA LYS A 156 -1.93 17.75 7.75
C LYS A 156 -2.33 18.26 9.13
N THR A 157 -3.60 18.55 9.33
CA THR A 157 -4.14 19.02 10.61
C THR A 157 -4.01 17.94 11.69
N ALA A 158 -4.35 16.69 11.38
CA ALA A 158 -4.23 15.57 12.30
C ALA A 158 -2.77 15.32 12.71
N THR A 159 -1.84 15.36 11.74
CA THR A 159 -0.42 15.16 11.99
C THR A 159 0.17 16.32 12.82
N ALA A 160 -0.22 17.56 12.55
CA ALA A 160 0.22 18.70 13.36
C ALA A 160 -0.19 18.54 14.85
N ALA A 161 -1.41 18.07 15.11
CA ALA A 161 -1.85 17.76 16.48
C ALA A 161 -1.06 16.59 17.11
N MET A 162 -0.72 15.57 16.33
CA MET A 162 0.16 14.47 16.80
C MET A 162 1.55 14.99 17.18
N ILE A 163 2.17 15.84 16.35
CA ILE A 163 3.47 16.44 16.63
C ILE A 163 3.42 17.29 17.91
N GLN A 164 2.36 18.07 18.12
CA GLN A 164 2.16 18.84 19.37
C GLN A 164 2.06 17.93 20.59
N SER A 165 1.55 16.70 20.45
CA SER A 165 1.50 15.70 21.54
C SER A 165 2.83 14.96 21.73
N GLY A 166 3.83 15.24 20.89
CA GLY A 166 5.18 14.69 20.96
C GLY A 166 5.46 13.52 20.03
N VAL A 167 4.60 13.25 19.05
CA VAL A 167 4.89 12.27 17.97
C VAL A 167 6.04 12.79 17.12
N ASP A 168 7.04 11.95 16.88
CA ASP A 168 8.22 12.27 16.08
C ASP A 168 8.36 11.43 14.80
N VAL A 169 7.70 10.26 14.74
CA VAL A 169 7.61 9.47 13.52
C VAL A 169 6.15 9.18 13.21
N ALA A 170 5.69 9.44 11.99
CA ALA A 170 4.32 9.16 11.55
C ALA A 170 4.30 8.32 10.27
N TYR A 171 3.37 7.37 10.19
CA TYR A 171 3.14 6.52 9.03
C TYR A 171 1.77 6.80 8.43
N ALA A 172 1.68 6.96 7.11
CA ALA A 172 0.42 7.16 6.40
C ALA A 172 0.10 6.01 5.44
N ALA A 173 -0.97 5.28 5.74
CA ALA A 173 -1.64 4.33 4.83
C ALA A 173 -2.96 4.95 4.37
N ALA A 174 -2.90 6.02 3.56
CA ALA A 174 -4.02 6.93 3.30
C ALA A 174 -4.08 7.49 1.88
N GLY A 175 -3.42 6.84 0.91
CA GLY A 175 -3.37 7.33 -0.47
C GLY A 175 -2.85 8.77 -0.56
N GLY A 176 -3.48 9.61 -1.40
CA GLY A 176 -3.10 11.03 -1.58
C GLY A 176 -3.19 11.88 -0.32
N SER A 177 -4.00 11.48 0.66
CA SER A 177 -4.07 12.17 1.97
C SER A 177 -2.73 12.15 2.72
N GLY A 178 -1.88 11.12 2.48
CA GLY A 178 -0.56 10.99 3.08
C GLY A 178 0.38 12.17 2.81
N LEU A 179 0.20 12.89 1.70
CA LEU A 179 0.97 14.09 1.41
C LEU A 179 0.86 15.15 2.53
N GLY A 180 -0.34 15.29 3.10
CA GLY A 180 -0.57 16.22 4.21
C GLY A 180 0.23 15.89 5.46
N MET A 181 0.45 14.62 5.76
CA MET A 181 1.32 14.19 6.86
C MET A 181 2.77 14.68 6.65
N PHE A 182 3.33 14.46 5.48
CA PHE A 182 4.69 14.93 5.18
C PHE A 182 4.81 16.46 5.22
N GLN A 183 3.80 17.17 4.72
CA GLN A 183 3.76 18.64 4.79
C GLN A 183 3.75 19.14 6.24
N ALA A 184 3.02 18.49 7.15
CA ALA A 184 3.01 18.85 8.56
C ALA A 184 4.35 18.61 9.24
N LEU A 185 4.99 17.46 8.97
CA LEU A 185 6.31 17.12 9.48
C LEU A 185 7.37 18.13 9.01
N LEU A 186 7.36 18.45 7.72
CA LEU A 186 8.29 19.45 7.15
C LEU A 186 8.09 20.83 7.77
N ALA A 187 6.85 21.30 7.88
CA ALA A 187 6.51 22.59 8.48
C ALA A 187 6.92 22.69 9.96
N ALA A 188 6.96 21.59 10.69
CA ALA A 188 7.39 21.52 12.08
C ALA A 188 8.92 21.48 12.28
N GLY A 189 9.69 21.44 11.18
CA GLY A 189 11.15 21.45 11.16
C GLY A 189 11.80 20.18 10.65
N GLY A 190 11.02 19.17 10.30
CA GLY A 190 11.45 18.00 9.54
C GLY A 190 12.58 17.19 10.21
N ALA A 191 13.42 16.60 9.36
CA ALA A 191 14.53 15.75 9.76
C ALA A 191 15.53 16.44 10.72
N ASP A 192 15.74 17.74 10.58
CA ASP A 192 16.63 18.52 11.46
C ASP A 192 16.16 18.51 12.92
N LYS A 193 14.86 18.32 13.15
CA LYS A 193 14.26 18.11 14.48
C LYS A 193 13.96 16.68 14.82
N GLY A 194 14.40 15.72 13.99
CA GLY A 194 14.15 14.29 14.16
C GLY A 194 12.73 13.88 13.83
N LEU A 195 12.00 14.66 13.01
CA LEU A 195 10.65 14.37 12.58
C LEU A 195 10.68 13.61 11.25
N TRP A 196 10.10 12.41 11.23
CA TRP A 196 10.12 11.53 10.08
C TRP A 196 8.74 11.04 9.67
N GLY A 197 8.55 10.88 8.37
CA GLY A 197 7.35 10.28 7.79
C GLY A 197 7.66 8.96 7.09
N ILE A 198 6.71 8.07 7.14
CA ILE A 198 6.72 6.78 6.43
C ILE A 198 5.57 6.78 5.44
N GLY A 199 5.89 6.50 4.17
CA GLY A 199 4.94 6.41 3.09
C GLY A 199 4.37 5.00 2.89
N VAL A 200 3.58 4.82 1.81
CA VAL A 200 2.87 3.58 1.52
C VAL A 200 2.86 3.27 0.02
N ASP A 201 2.65 2.01 -0.30
CA ASP A 201 2.49 1.38 -1.62
C ASP A 201 3.75 1.44 -2.48
N SER A 202 4.22 2.61 -2.83
CA SER A 202 5.42 2.84 -3.63
C SER A 202 6.54 3.50 -2.82
N ASP A 203 7.74 3.52 -3.36
CA ASP A 203 8.84 4.31 -2.81
C ASP A 203 8.60 5.80 -3.03
N GLN A 204 7.83 6.43 -2.13
CA GLN A 204 7.41 7.82 -2.23
C GLN A 204 8.57 8.83 -2.19
N TYR A 205 9.74 8.40 -1.68
CA TYR A 205 10.97 9.22 -1.75
C TYR A 205 11.38 9.54 -3.19
N ASN A 206 11.04 8.67 -4.15
CA ASN A 206 11.37 8.84 -5.58
C ASN A 206 10.17 9.25 -6.45
N VAL A 207 8.99 9.44 -5.87
CA VAL A 207 7.80 9.88 -6.61
C VAL A 207 7.83 11.40 -6.82
N PRO A 208 7.73 11.90 -8.06
CA PRO A 208 7.85 13.33 -8.36
C PRO A 208 6.90 14.24 -7.59
N SER A 209 5.66 13.81 -7.33
CA SER A 209 4.67 14.59 -6.58
C SER A 209 5.01 14.78 -5.10
N TYR A 210 6.00 14.07 -4.58
CA TYR A 210 6.51 14.21 -3.20
C TYR A 210 7.84 14.94 -3.12
N ALA A 211 8.34 15.52 -4.23
CA ALA A 211 9.66 16.16 -4.28
C ALA A 211 9.86 17.24 -3.21
N ASP A 212 8.84 18.06 -2.98
CA ASP A 212 8.88 19.17 -2.01
C ASP A 212 8.94 18.71 -0.54
N VAL A 213 8.50 17.47 -0.26
CA VAL A 213 8.48 16.92 1.09
C VAL A 213 9.47 15.76 1.27
N LYS A 214 10.27 15.49 0.25
CA LYS A 214 11.20 14.36 0.19
C LYS A 214 12.13 14.26 1.41
N SER A 215 12.57 15.40 1.93
CA SER A 215 13.52 15.48 3.05
C SER A 215 13.01 14.89 4.37
N VAL A 216 11.70 14.70 4.51
CA VAL A 216 11.09 14.10 5.70
C VAL A 216 10.61 12.67 5.48
N ILE A 217 10.77 12.11 4.28
CA ILE A 217 10.38 10.72 3.98
C ILE A 217 11.53 9.78 4.38
N LEU A 218 11.39 9.09 5.52
CA LEU A 218 12.37 8.12 5.99
C LEU A 218 12.40 6.87 5.13
N THR A 219 11.22 6.31 4.91
CA THR A 219 10.98 5.10 4.11
C THR A 219 9.52 5.08 3.63
N SER A 220 9.15 4.06 2.88
CA SER A 220 7.77 3.73 2.54
C SER A 220 7.55 2.24 2.75
N MET A 221 6.39 1.85 3.28
CA MET A 221 5.92 0.47 3.19
C MET A 221 5.64 0.17 1.71
N LEU A 222 6.32 -0.81 1.18
CA LEU A 222 6.16 -1.21 -0.22
C LEU A 222 5.10 -2.29 -0.35
N LYS A 223 4.13 -2.05 -1.23
CA LYS A 223 3.15 -3.01 -1.70
C LYS A 223 3.41 -3.24 -3.18
N ARG A 224 3.99 -4.39 -3.48
CA ARG A 224 4.57 -4.70 -4.79
C ARG A 224 3.50 -5.12 -5.80
N VAL A 225 2.56 -4.22 -6.06
CA VAL A 225 1.55 -4.38 -7.12
C VAL A 225 2.21 -4.64 -8.48
N ASP A 226 3.39 -4.06 -8.71
CA ASP A 226 4.19 -4.29 -9.91
C ASP A 226 4.58 -5.77 -10.09
N VAL A 227 4.94 -6.47 -9.02
CA VAL A 227 5.27 -7.90 -9.03
C VAL A 227 4.01 -8.72 -9.33
N ALA A 228 2.90 -8.40 -8.67
CA ALA A 228 1.64 -9.11 -8.85
C ALA A 228 1.09 -8.96 -10.28
N VAL A 229 1.06 -7.72 -10.80
CA VAL A 229 0.60 -7.42 -12.17
C VAL A 229 1.47 -8.14 -13.21
N PHE A 230 2.80 -8.08 -13.06
CA PHE A 230 3.70 -8.82 -13.94
C PHE A 230 3.43 -10.33 -13.90
N GLY A 231 3.21 -10.89 -12.69
CA GLY A 231 2.92 -12.31 -12.51
C GLY A 231 1.61 -12.74 -13.18
N VAL A 232 0.56 -11.91 -13.11
CA VAL A 232 -0.73 -12.15 -13.79
C VAL A 232 -0.54 -12.18 -15.31
N ILE A 233 0.14 -11.18 -15.87
CA ILE A 233 0.39 -11.09 -17.31
C ILE A 233 1.24 -12.28 -17.77
N LYS A 234 2.31 -12.58 -17.05
CA LYS A 234 3.18 -13.73 -17.37
C LYS A 234 2.41 -15.05 -17.32
N GLY A 235 1.53 -15.23 -16.33
CA GLY A 235 0.69 -16.42 -16.22
C GLY A 235 -0.19 -16.63 -17.47
N VAL A 236 -0.79 -15.56 -17.99
CA VAL A 236 -1.60 -15.63 -19.23
C VAL A 236 -0.71 -15.96 -20.43
N VAL A 237 0.44 -15.30 -20.57
CA VAL A 237 1.41 -15.57 -21.67
C VAL A 237 1.89 -17.01 -21.63
N ASP A 238 2.14 -17.57 -20.46
CA ASP A 238 2.60 -18.96 -20.27
C ASP A 238 1.47 -20.00 -20.38
N GLY A 239 0.21 -19.58 -20.56
CA GLY A 239 -0.95 -20.47 -20.59
C GLY A 239 -1.37 -21.04 -19.22
N THR A 240 -0.93 -20.41 -18.14
CA THR A 240 -1.21 -20.78 -16.74
C THR A 240 -1.74 -19.58 -15.96
N PRO A 241 -2.92 -19.03 -16.33
CA PRO A 241 -3.44 -17.83 -15.69
C PRO A 241 -3.65 -18.02 -14.19
N LEU A 242 -3.37 -16.98 -13.40
CA LEU A 242 -3.59 -16.97 -11.97
C LEU A 242 -5.08 -16.82 -11.69
N VAL A 243 -5.68 -17.80 -11.00
CA VAL A 243 -7.10 -17.82 -10.61
C VAL A 243 -7.22 -18.00 -9.11
N GLY A 244 -8.32 -17.48 -8.53
CA GLY A 244 -8.57 -17.51 -7.10
C GLY A 244 -7.64 -16.61 -6.29
N VAL A 245 -7.58 -16.83 -4.98
CA VAL A 245 -6.82 -15.95 -4.07
C VAL A 245 -5.32 -16.19 -4.21
N GLN A 246 -4.61 -15.13 -4.53
CA GLN A 246 -3.15 -15.07 -4.63
C GLN A 246 -2.63 -14.15 -3.53
N ASN A 247 -2.00 -14.71 -2.50
CA ASN A 247 -1.44 -13.92 -1.40
C ASN A 247 0.01 -13.51 -1.72
N PHE A 248 0.27 -12.21 -1.66
CA PHE A 248 1.57 -11.59 -1.87
C PHE A 248 2.12 -11.09 -0.52
N ASP A 249 2.91 -11.92 0.11
CA ASP A 249 3.56 -11.68 1.40
C ASP A 249 5.06 -11.39 1.25
N LEU A 250 5.79 -11.32 2.37
CA LEU A 250 7.24 -11.15 2.39
C LEU A 250 7.99 -12.29 1.70
N THR A 251 7.46 -13.52 1.69
CA THR A 251 8.14 -14.67 1.07
C THR A 251 8.09 -14.61 -0.46
N ARG A 252 7.09 -13.93 -1.01
CA ARG A 252 6.90 -13.71 -2.45
C ARG A 252 7.34 -12.31 -2.90
N ASP A 253 8.06 -11.58 -2.05
CA ASP A 253 8.44 -10.17 -2.29
C ASP A 253 7.23 -9.26 -2.61
N GLY A 254 6.05 -9.62 -2.10
CA GLY A 254 4.80 -8.89 -2.29
C GLY A 254 4.70 -7.63 -1.45
N VAL A 255 5.39 -7.58 -0.32
CA VAL A 255 5.47 -6.42 0.57
C VAL A 255 6.89 -6.23 1.08
N GLY A 256 7.20 -5.02 1.57
CA GLY A 256 8.53 -4.71 2.07
C GLY A 256 8.64 -3.26 2.55
N TYR A 257 9.83 -2.70 2.50
CA TYR A 257 10.08 -1.30 2.78
C TYR A 257 11.12 -0.69 1.85
N ALA A 258 11.04 0.61 1.60
CA ALA A 258 11.95 1.32 0.71
C ALA A 258 13.27 1.66 1.39
N THR A 259 14.37 1.65 0.62
CA THR A 259 15.73 1.93 1.10
C THR A 259 16.39 3.12 0.40
N SER A 260 15.65 3.91 -0.37
CA SER A 260 16.19 4.99 -1.20
C SER A 260 16.70 6.18 -0.42
N ASN A 261 16.10 6.48 0.75
CA ASN A 261 16.68 7.46 1.66
C ASN A 261 17.78 6.82 2.52
N SER A 262 19.00 7.35 2.44
CA SER A 262 20.14 6.83 3.22
C SER A 262 19.91 6.89 4.74
N ALA A 263 19.04 7.78 5.23
CA ALA A 263 18.69 7.86 6.65
C ALA A 263 18.05 6.58 7.22
N VAL A 264 17.45 5.72 6.37
CA VAL A 264 16.89 4.44 6.82
C VAL A 264 17.98 3.40 7.12
N SER A 265 19.21 3.61 6.66
CA SER A 265 20.32 2.64 6.79
C SER A 265 20.61 2.25 8.24
N ASP A 266 20.45 3.18 9.19
CA ASP A 266 20.66 2.93 10.63
C ASP A 266 19.66 1.91 11.21
N TYR A 267 18.50 1.75 10.58
CA TYR A 267 17.39 0.90 11.03
C TYR A 267 17.24 -0.38 10.19
N LYS A 268 17.97 -0.46 9.08
CA LYS A 268 17.88 -1.55 8.10
C LYS A 268 18.12 -2.92 8.73
N ALA A 269 19.16 -3.07 9.56
CA ALA A 269 19.49 -4.35 10.17
C ALA A 269 18.36 -4.90 11.06
N ALA A 270 17.67 -4.02 11.81
CA ALA A 270 16.54 -4.43 12.65
C ALA A 270 15.33 -4.84 11.80
N ALA A 271 15.02 -4.08 10.73
CA ALA A 271 13.94 -4.41 9.82
C ALA A 271 14.18 -5.72 9.05
N ASP A 272 15.41 -5.95 8.57
CA ASP A 272 15.78 -7.18 7.86
C ASP A 272 15.73 -8.40 8.79
N ALA A 273 16.16 -8.27 10.05
CA ALA A 273 16.03 -9.34 11.04
C ALA A 273 14.56 -9.66 11.34
N ALA A 274 13.69 -8.65 11.42
CA ALA A 274 12.25 -8.83 11.57
C ALA A 274 11.64 -9.54 10.35
N ALA A 275 12.03 -9.12 9.14
CA ALA A 275 11.59 -9.77 7.90
C ALA A 275 12.01 -11.26 7.86
N ALA A 276 13.23 -11.60 8.28
CA ALA A 276 13.69 -12.98 8.35
C ALA A 276 12.85 -13.82 9.32
N LYS A 277 12.50 -13.28 10.49
CA LYS A 277 11.64 -13.96 11.47
C LYS A 277 10.21 -14.18 10.98
N ILE A 278 9.66 -13.22 10.24
CA ILE A 278 8.33 -13.38 9.61
C ILE A 278 8.41 -14.44 8.50
N LYS A 279 9.40 -14.38 7.62
CA LYS A 279 9.61 -15.35 6.53
C LYS A 279 9.81 -16.78 7.04
N SER A 280 10.48 -16.97 8.19
CA SER A 280 10.66 -18.27 8.82
C SER A 280 9.44 -18.79 9.60
N GLY A 281 8.43 -17.93 9.82
CA GLY A 281 7.26 -18.25 10.65
C GLY A 281 7.50 -18.15 12.16
N GLU A 282 8.67 -17.67 12.60
CA GLU A 282 8.96 -17.39 14.02
C GLU A 282 8.06 -16.27 14.56
N VAL A 283 7.81 -15.25 13.73
CA VAL A 283 6.87 -14.17 14.01
C VAL A 283 5.68 -14.29 13.08
N LYS A 284 4.49 -14.38 13.66
CA LYS A 284 3.21 -14.30 12.96
C LYS A 284 2.60 -12.94 13.24
N VAL A 285 2.42 -12.14 12.19
CA VAL A 285 1.81 -10.83 12.30
C VAL A 285 0.30 -10.96 12.12
N ALA A 286 -0.47 -10.45 13.07
CA ALA A 286 -1.93 -10.44 12.97
C ALA A 286 -2.40 -9.22 12.18
N ALA A 287 -3.45 -9.38 11.39
CA ALA A 287 -4.07 -8.30 10.62
C ALA A 287 -5.09 -7.48 11.44
N GLU A 288 -5.40 -7.92 12.68
CA GLU A 288 -6.31 -7.25 13.63
C GLU A 288 -5.72 -7.25 15.04
#